data_50c47ad85bdddcfa3c64cb89615b6462
#
_entry.id   50c47ad85bdddcfa3c64cb89615b6462
#
_cell.length_a   1.000
_cell.length_b   1.000
_cell.length_c   1.000
_cell.angle_alpha   90.00
_cell.angle_beta   90.00
_cell.angle_gamma   90.00
#
_symmetry.space_group_name_H-M   'P 1'
#
loop_
_entity.id
_entity.type
_entity.pdbx_description
1 polymer ?
#
loop_
_entity_poly.entity_id
_entity_poly.type
_entity_poly.pdbx_seq_one_letter_code
_entity_poly.pdbx_strand_id
1 'polypeptide(L)'
;MIKLASPKPFTFEGGERAVLLLHGFTGNSADVRMIGRYLEKRGYTCHAPIYQGHGVPPENLVHYGPDDWWKDVMEAYGFLKDKGYEKIAAVGLSLGGVFSLKLGYSIPIQGIVSMCAPMYIKSEEIMYQGVLAYAREYKKRERKSPEQIEAEMLEFKKTPMKTLKALQQLIAEVRDNVDMVYAPTFVVQARHDEMINTDSANIIYNSVESNKKQIKWYEDSTHVITLDKQRDELHEDIYNFLEQLDW
;
A
#
# COMPACT_ATOMS: atom_id res chain seq x y z
N MET A 1 -30.05 -4.62 -9.08
CA MET A 1 -28.59 -4.38 -9.10
C MET A 1 -28.08 -4.45 -7.67
N ILE A 2 -27.25 -5.42 -7.33
CA ILE A 2 -26.64 -5.50 -5.99
C ILE A 2 -25.52 -4.45 -5.97
N LYS A 3 -25.68 -3.40 -5.14
CA LYS A 3 -24.57 -2.47 -4.90
C LYS A 3 -23.52 -3.19 -4.04
N LEU A 4 -22.32 -3.35 -4.56
CA LEU A 4 -21.18 -3.73 -3.73
C LEU A 4 -21.03 -2.67 -2.63
N ALA A 5 -20.89 -3.11 -1.39
CA ALA A 5 -20.55 -2.19 -0.31
C ALA A 5 -19.15 -1.62 -0.61
N SER A 6 -19.07 -0.33 -0.86
CA SER A 6 -17.77 0.34 -1.05
C SER A 6 -16.95 0.16 0.23
N PRO A 7 -15.67 -0.22 0.12
CA PRO A 7 -14.78 -0.23 1.27
C PRO A 7 -14.73 1.18 1.87
N LYS A 8 -14.48 1.25 3.19
CA LYS A 8 -14.42 2.51 3.93
C LYS A 8 -13.08 2.59 4.64
N PRO A 9 -12.54 3.78 4.88
CA PRO A 9 -11.46 3.93 5.83
C PRO A 9 -11.87 3.35 7.18
N PHE A 10 -10.90 2.92 7.98
CA PHE A 10 -11.18 2.43 9.31
C PHE A 10 -10.16 2.96 10.31
N THR A 11 -10.61 3.05 11.57
CA THR A 11 -9.75 3.24 12.73
C THR A 11 -10.06 2.14 13.73
N PHE A 12 -9.03 1.44 14.20
CA PHE A 12 -9.11 0.47 15.28
C PHE A 12 -8.33 1.04 16.47
N GLU A 13 -9.02 1.40 17.52
CA GLU A 13 -8.43 2.03 18.70
C GLU A 13 -7.97 0.95 19.69
N GLY A 14 -6.65 0.76 19.81
CA GLY A 14 -6.05 -0.27 20.65
C GLY A 14 -5.11 0.25 21.74
N GLY A 15 -4.66 1.50 21.67
CA GLY A 15 -3.75 2.10 22.65
C GLY A 15 -3.12 3.39 22.16
N GLU A 16 -2.06 3.84 22.85
CA GLU A 16 -1.39 5.14 22.64
C GLU A 16 -0.40 5.14 21.46
N ARG A 17 0.01 3.96 20.97
CA ARG A 17 0.92 3.80 19.83
C ARG A 17 0.13 3.73 18.54
N ALA A 18 0.44 4.57 17.56
CA ALA A 18 -0.32 4.66 16.32
C ALA A 18 0.41 4.09 15.10
N VAL A 19 -0.35 3.40 14.24
CA VAL A 19 0.13 2.85 12.99
C VAL A 19 -0.78 3.29 11.85
N LEU A 20 -0.19 3.96 10.85
CA LEU A 20 -0.84 4.28 9.59
C LEU A 20 -0.68 3.10 8.63
N LEU A 21 -1.80 2.52 8.19
CA LEU A 21 -1.83 1.36 7.30
C LEU A 21 -2.18 1.80 5.88
N LEU A 22 -1.30 1.53 4.92
CA LEU A 22 -1.39 2.02 3.56
C LEU A 22 -1.55 0.87 2.56
N HIS A 23 -2.63 0.89 1.78
CA HIS A 23 -2.93 -0.15 0.79
C HIS A 23 -2.22 0.08 -0.56
N GLY A 24 -2.24 -0.92 -1.44
CA GLY A 24 -1.64 -0.89 -2.77
C GLY A 24 -2.48 -0.18 -3.82
N PHE A 25 -1.87 0.05 -4.99
CA PHE A 25 -2.56 0.52 -6.20
C PHE A 25 -3.60 -0.53 -6.63
N THR A 26 -4.79 -0.08 -7.03
CA THR A 26 -5.98 -0.91 -7.30
C THR A 26 -6.54 -1.67 -6.09
N GLY A 27 -5.88 -1.58 -4.93
CA GLY A 27 -6.34 -2.16 -3.67
C GLY A 27 -7.30 -1.25 -2.90
N ASN A 28 -7.47 -1.53 -1.62
CA ASN A 28 -8.27 -0.71 -0.70
C ASN A 28 -7.96 -1.08 0.76
N SER A 29 -8.63 -0.43 1.71
CA SER A 29 -8.42 -0.65 3.16
C SER A 29 -8.62 -2.11 3.62
N ALA A 30 -9.33 -2.95 2.86
CA ALA A 30 -9.51 -4.37 3.22
C ALA A 30 -8.18 -5.15 3.15
N ASP A 31 -7.26 -4.74 2.29
CA ASP A 31 -5.98 -5.43 2.09
C ASP A 31 -5.08 -5.36 3.33
N VAL A 32 -5.25 -4.32 4.14
CA VAL A 32 -4.49 -4.10 5.38
C VAL A 32 -5.34 -4.26 6.65
N ARG A 33 -6.61 -4.65 6.51
CA ARG A 33 -7.54 -4.75 7.64
C ARG A 33 -7.15 -5.83 8.63
N MET A 34 -6.67 -6.98 8.16
CA MET A 34 -6.33 -8.11 9.02
C MET A 34 -5.14 -7.77 9.92
N ILE A 35 -4.09 -7.15 9.37
CA ILE A 35 -2.97 -6.68 10.18
C ILE A 35 -3.40 -5.57 11.16
N GLY A 36 -4.30 -4.66 10.75
CA GLY A 36 -4.87 -3.67 11.65
C GLY A 36 -5.55 -4.30 12.87
N ARG A 37 -6.35 -5.34 12.67
CA ARG A 37 -6.98 -6.10 13.76
C ARG A 37 -5.99 -6.87 14.62
N TYR A 38 -4.94 -7.39 14.02
CA TYR A 38 -3.88 -8.08 14.75
C TYR A 38 -3.12 -7.14 15.69
N LEU A 39 -2.80 -5.94 15.22
CA LEU A 39 -2.09 -4.92 15.96
C LEU A 39 -3.00 -4.25 17.03
N GLU A 40 -4.27 -4.00 16.72
CA GLU A 40 -5.27 -3.47 17.69
C GLU A 40 -5.31 -4.33 18.95
N LYS A 41 -5.40 -5.66 18.80
CA LYS A 41 -5.41 -6.60 19.94
C LYS A 41 -4.11 -6.59 20.76
N ARG A 42 -3.07 -5.93 20.27
CA ARG A 42 -1.74 -5.80 20.90
C ARG A 42 -1.41 -4.39 21.35
N GLY A 43 -2.44 -3.54 21.47
CA GLY A 43 -2.30 -2.20 22.04
C GLY A 43 -1.86 -1.13 21.05
N TYR A 44 -2.10 -1.34 19.74
CA TYR A 44 -1.85 -0.32 18.72
C TYR A 44 -3.15 0.26 18.20
N THR A 45 -3.21 1.57 18.08
CA THR A 45 -4.26 2.22 17.28
C THR A 45 -3.84 2.20 15.81
N CYS A 46 -4.71 1.66 14.95
CA CYS A 46 -4.45 1.52 13.52
C CYS A 46 -5.44 2.32 12.70
N HIS A 47 -4.96 3.16 11.80
CA HIS A 47 -5.79 3.89 10.84
C HIS A 47 -5.40 3.54 9.41
N ALA A 48 -6.40 3.28 8.56
CA ALA A 48 -6.22 3.03 7.14
C ALA A 48 -7.14 3.93 6.32
N PRO A 49 -6.60 4.85 5.51
CA PRO A 49 -7.38 5.61 4.54
C PRO A 49 -7.82 4.74 3.37
N ILE A 50 -8.62 5.31 2.49
CA ILE A 50 -8.82 4.84 1.12
C ILE A 50 -8.45 5.98 0.20
N TYR A 51 -7.56 5.73 -0.75
CA TYR A 51 -7.17 6.73 -1.72
C TYR A 51 -8.29 7.02 -2.70
N GLN A 52 -8.37 8.27 -3.16
CA GLN A 52 -9.35 8.70 -4.15
C GLN A 52 -9.34 7.78 -5.38
N GLY A 53 -10.52 7.42 -5.85
CA GLY A 53 -10.69 6.50 -6.99
C GLY A 53 -10.52 5.01 -6.66
N HIS A 54 -10.08 4.63 -5.44
CA HIS A 54 -9.95 3.23 -5.04
C HIS A 54 -11.21 2.70 -4.35
N GLY A 55 -11.45 1.39 -4.50
CA GLY A 55 -12.62 0.73 -3.90
C GLY A 55 -13.97 1.12 -4.48
N VAL A 56 -13.98 1.83 -5.59
CA VAL A 56 -15.14 2.28 -6.37
C VAL A 56 -15.01 1.78 -7.82
N PRO A 57 -16.02 1.96 -8.69
CA PRO A 57 -15.91 1.53 -10.10
C PRO A 57 -14.60 1.99 -10.75
N PRO A 58 -13.92 1.12 -11.50
CA PRO A 58 -12.56 1.35 -12.01
C PRO A 58 -12.46 2.57 -12.93
N GLU A 59 -13.56 3.00 -13.52
CA GLU A 59 -13.67 4.23 -14.30
C GLU A 59 -13.31 5.49 -13.48
N ASN A 60 -13.48 5.44 -12.15
CA ASN A 60 -13.11 6.55 -11.27
C ASN A 60 -11.60 6.61 -11.03
N LEU A 61 -10.91 5.45 -11.03
CA LEU A 61 -9.47 5.39 -10.74
C LEU A 61 -8.63 6.25 -11.69
N VAL A 62 -9.02 6.30 -12.96
CA VAL A 62 -8.29 7.01 -14.01
C VAL A 62 -8.33 8.54 -13.90
N HIS A 63 -9.20 9.07 -13.04
CA HIS A 63 -9.34 10.52 -12.79
C HIS A 63 -8.42 11.03 -11.69
N TYR A 64 -7.79 10.13 -10.92
CA TYR A 64 -6.91 10.46 -9.80
C TYR A 64 -5.50 9.96 -10.04
N GLY A 65 -4.56 10.50 -9.31
CA GLY A 65 -3.15 10.17 -9.45
C GLY A 65 -2.39 10.20 -8.13
N PRO A 66 -1.08 9.97 -8.17
CA PRO A 66 -0.22 9.93 -6.98
C PRO A 66 -0.29 11.17 -6.10
N ASP A 67 -0.49 12.36 -6.67
CA ASP A 67 -0.60 13.60 -5.89
C ASP A 67 -1.89 13.63 -5.05
N ASP A 68 -3.01 13.15 -5.62
CA ASP A 68 -4.27 13.03 -4.90
C ASP A 68 -4.14 11.99 -3.77
N TRP A 69 -3.52 10.84 -4.06
CA TRP A 69 -3.32 9.77 -3.08
C TRP A 69 -2.33 10.15 -1.99
N TRP A 70 -1.29 10.91 -2.34
CA TRP A 70 -0.37 11.46 -1.34
C TRP A 70 -1.08 12.41 -0.39
N LYS A 71 -2.00 13.22 -0.90
CA LYS A 71 -2.85 14.08 -0.07
C LYS A 71 -3.70 13.25 0.89
N ASP A 72 -4.34 12.16 0.42
CA ASP A 72 -5.10 11.25 1.28
C ASP A 72 -4.22 10.63 2.39
N VAL A 73 -2.96 10.27 2.07
CA VAL A 73 -1.98 9.76 3.04
C VAL A 73 -1.66 10.83 4.10
N MET A 74 -1.41 12.07 3.68
CA MET A 74 -1.10 13.17 4.59
C MET A 74 -2.30 13.57 5.45
N GLU A 75 -3.51 13.53 4.90
CA GLU A 75 -4.74 13.74 5.66
C GLU A 75 -4.94 12.64 6.72
N ALA A 76 -4.65 11.38 6.37
CA ALA A 76 -4.72 10.27 7.31
C ALA A 76 -3.66 10.36 8.42
N TYR A 77 -2.45 10.82 8.10
CA TYR A 77 -1.43 11.13 9.11
C TYR A 77 -1.88 12.28 10.02
N GLY A 78 -2.39 13.38 9.44
CA GLY A 78 -2.94 14.52 10.18
C GLY A 78 -4.07 14.12 11.10
N PHE A 79 -4.98 13.24 10.65
CA PHE A 79 -6.07 12.71 11.47
C PHE A 79 -5.54 12.01 12.74
N LEU A 80 -4.47 11.23 12.65
CA LEU A 80 -3.85 10.61 13.82
C LEU A 80 -3.19 11.64 14.73
N LYS A 81 -2.50 12.65 14.16
CA LYS A 81 -1.92 13.77 14.92
C LYS A 81 -3.00 14.57 15.69
N ASP A 82 -4.13 14.86 15.05
CA ASP A 82 -5.25 15.58 15.64
C ASP A 82 -5.92 14.79 16.78
N LYS A 83 -5.83 13.45 16.72
CA LYS A 83 -6.24 12.57 17.84
C LYS A 83 -5.22 12.51 18.99
N GLY A 84 -4.09 13.21 18.88
CA GLY A 84 -3.07 13.30 19.92
C GLY A 84 -1.94 12.28 19.83
N TYR A 85 -1.86 11.49 18.75
CA TYR A 85 -0.76 10.54 18.55
C TYR A 85 0.49 11.27 18.10
N GLU A 86 1.45 11.43 19.01
CA GLU A 86 2.72 12.11 18.71
C GLU A 86 3.68 11.25 17.87
N LYS A 87 3.71 9.94 18.15
CA LYS A 87 4.56 8.97 17.46
C LYS A 87 3.70 8.06 16.60
N ILE A 88 3.98 8.03 15.29
CA ILE A 88 3.22 7.28 14.29
C ILE A 88 4.19 6.47 13.45
N ALA A 89 3.96 5.17 13.33
CA ALA A 89 4.66 4.31 12.36
C ALA A 89 3.80 4.13 11.10
N ALA A 90 4.44 3.86 9.96
CA ALA A 90 3.77 3.57 8.71
C ALA A 90 4.02 2.12 8.27
N VAL A 91 2.97 1.43 7.86
CA VAL A 91 3.02 0.05 7.35
C VAL A 91 2.28 0.02 6.02
N GLY A 92 2.98 -0.21 4.92
CA GLY A 92 2.41 -0.09 3.58
C GLY A 92 2.69 -1.27 2.66
N LEU A 93 1.70 -1.62 1.85
CA LEU A 93 1.77 -2.65 0.82
C LEU A 93 1.91 -2.02 -0.57
N SER A 94 2.88 -2.45 -1.38
CA SER A 94 3.06 -2.03 -2.77
C SER A 94 3.15 -0.50 -2.88
N LEU A 95 2.21 0.19 -3.54
CA LEU A 95 2.11 1.65 -3.53
C LEU A 95 2.11 2.22 -2.10
N GLY A 96 1.42 1.57 -1.17
CA GLY A 96 1.45 1.95 0.25
C GLY A 96 2.85 1.85 0.85
N GLY A 97 3.66 0.88 0.42
CA GLY A 97 5.08 0.75 0.78
C GLY A 97 5.93 1.89 0.22
N VAL A 98 5.66 2.32 -1.02
CA VAL A 98 6.28 3.52 -1.63
C VAL A 98 5.91 4.77 -0.83
N PHE A 99 4.64 4.95 -0.46
CA PHE A 99 4.21 6.07 0.37
C PHE A 99 4.79 6.02 1.80
N SER A 100 4.97 4.83 2.37
CA SER A 100 5.62 4.70 3.67
C SER A 100 7.08 5.20 3.63
N LEU A 101 7.81 4.91 2.56
CA LEU A 101 9.15 5.45 2.32
C LEU A 101 9.10 6.96 2.08
N LYS A 102 8.13 7.45 1.29
CA LYS A 102 7.93 8.89 1.07
C LYS A 102 7.66 9.65 2.37
N LEU A 103 6.86 9.10 3.28
CA LEU A 103 6.67 9.65 4.62
C LEU A 103 8.01 9.76 5.35
N GLY A 104 8.88 8.74 5.24
CA GLY A 104 10.17 8.67 5.94
C GLY A 104 11.15 9.80 5.65
N TYR A 105 11.12 10.38 4.45
CA TYR A 105 11.95 11.54 4.11
C TYR A 105 11.18 12.87 4.10
N SER A 106 9.84 12.83 4.21
CA SER A 106 9.01 14.05 4.16
C SER A 106 8.66 14.59 5.54
N ILE A 107 8.46 13.70 6.54
CA ILE A 107 8.02 14.08 7.89
C ILE A 107 8.66 13.16 8.95
N PRO A 108 8.68 13.57 10.22
CA PRO A 108 9.07 12.66 11.30
C PRO A 108 8.12 11.48 11.40
N ILE A 109 8.64 10.26 11.20
CA ILE A 109 7.91 9.00 11.32
C ILE A 109 8.66 8.07 12.27
N GLN A 110 7.95 7.32 13.12
CA GLN A 110 8.55 6.50 14.18
C GLN A 110 9.24 5.25 13.65
N GLY A 111 8.71 4.69 12.56
CA GLY A 111 9.27 3.53 11.86
C GLY A 111 8.46 3.21 10.61
N ILE A 112 9.06 2.45 9.71
CA ILE A 112 8.51 2.13 8.40
C ILE A 112 8.54 0.62 8.18
N VAL A 113 7.41 0.06 7.74
CA VAL A 113 7.35 -1.27 7.12
C VAL A 113 6.95 -1.09 5.67
N SER A 114 7.86 -1.42 4.75
CA SER A 114 7.65 -1.33 3.30
C SER A 114 7.55 -2.75 2.72
N MET A 115 6.33 -3.15 2.31
CA MET A 115 6.02 -4.49 1.84
C MET A 115 5.83 -4.50 0.33
N CYS A 116 6.60 -5.32 -0.39
CA CYS A 116 6.50 -5.51 -1.84
C CYS A 116 6.44 -4.17 -2.60
N ALA A 117 7.23 -3.18 -2.17
CA ALA A 117 7.24 -1.84 -2.74
C ALA A 117 8.11 -1.78 -4.00
N PRO A 118 7.59 -1.32 -5.15
CA PRO A 118 8.39 -1.19 -6.36
C PRO A 118 9.37 -0.02 -6.27
N MET A 119 10.63 -0.26 -6.68
CA MET A 119 11.61 0.79 -6.97
C MET A 119 11.82 0.97 -8.48
N TYR A 120 11.37 0.01 -9.25
CA TYR A 120 11.29 0.05 -10.71
C TYR A 120 9.98 -0.56 -11.19
N ILE A 121 9.48 -0.02 -12.28
CA ILE A 121 8.37 -0.61 -13.01
C ILE A 121 8.93 -1.44 -14.15
N LYS A 122 8.53 -2.71 -14.24
CA LYS A 122 8.98 -3.62 -15.32
C LYS A 122 8.62 -3.09 -16.70
N SER A 123 7.37 -2.64 -16.87
CA SER A 123 6.89 -1.94 -18.07
C SER A 123 5.55 -1.27 -17.83
N GLU A 124 5.25 -0.20 -18.58
CA GLU A 124 3.94 0.45 -18.58
C GLU A 124 2.83 -0.53 -18.99
N GLU A 125 3.13 -1.43 -19.93
CA GLU A 125 2.21 -2.46 -20.40
C GLU A 125 1.79 -3.40 -19.25
N ILE A 126 2.71 -3.88 -18.41
CA ILE A 126 2.39 -4.73 -17.27
C ILE A 126 1.45 -4.01 -16.29
N MET A 127 1.70 -2.74 -16.01
CA MET A 127 0.82 -1.93 -15.17
C MET A 127 -0.57 -1.79 -15.79
N TYR A 128 -0.63 -1.49 -17.07
CA TYR A 128 -1.88 -1.38 -17.83
C TYR A 128 -2.69 -2.66 -17.77
N GLN A 129 -2.06 -3.81 -18.00
CA GLN A 129 -2.71 -5.12 -17.90
C GLN A 129 -3.21 -5.39 -16.47
N GLY A 130 -2.47 -4.96 -15.44
CA GLY A 130 -2.92 -5.02 -14.05
C GLY A 130 -4.20 -4.22 -13.81
N VAL A 131 -4.30 -3.00 -14.35
CA VAL A 131 -5.52 -2.17 -14.25
C VAL A 131 -6.68 -2.82 -15.01
N LEU A 132 -6.45 -3.40 -16.17
CA LEU A 132 -7.49 -4.11 -16.91
C LEU A 132 -7.99 -5.36 -16.17
N ALA A 133 -7.09 -6.11 -15.55
CA ALA A 133 -7.44 -7.26 -14.71
C ALA A 133 -8.30 -6.83 -13.51
N TYR A 134 -7.86 -5.79 -12.80
CA TYR A 134 -8.64 -5.18 -11.71
C TYR A 134 -10.04 -4.76 -12.16
N ALA A 135 -10.14 -4.03 -13.28
CA ALA A 135 -11.42 -3.58 -13.81
C ALA A 135 -12.35 -4.75 -14.13
N ARG A 136 -11.82 -5.81 -14.75
CA ARG A 136 -12.59 -7.01 -15.07
C ARG A 136 -13.08 -7.73 -13.82
N GLU A 137 -12.24 -7.90 -12.82
CA GLU A 137 -12.62 -8.53 -11.55
C GLU A 137 -13.66 -7.69 -10.77
N TYR A 138 -13.54 -6.38 -10.80
CA TYR A 138 -14.55 -5.50 -10.21
C TYR A 138 -15.93 -5.72 -10.85
N LYS A 139 -15.99 -5.73 -12.19
CA LYS A 139 -17.25 -5.95 -12.95
C LYS A 139 -17.85 -7.34 -12.70
N LYS A 140 -17.02 -8.38 -12.52
CA LYS A 140 -17.50 -9.71 -12.09
C LYS A 140 -18.17 -9.67 -10.71
N ARG A 141 -17.59 -8.95 -9.76
CA ARG A 141 -18.17 -8.76 -8.41
C ARG A 141 -19.51 -8.03 -8.46
N GLU A 142 -19.72 -7.15 -9.43
CA GLU A 142 -21.01 -6.52 -9.71
C GLU A 142 -22.05 -7.51 -10.30
N ARG A 143 -21.67 -8.78 -10.52
CA ARG A 143 -22.49 -9.84 -11.11
C ARG A 143 -23.02 -9.51 -12.50
N LYS A 144 -22.25 -8.78 -13.30
CA LYS A 144 -22.53 -8.51 -14.70
C LYS A 144 -22.35 -9.78 -15.53
N SER A 145 -23.12 -9.92 -16.63
CA SER A 145 -22.94 -11.04 -17.55
C SER A 145 -21.59 -10.91 -18.30
N PRO A 146 -21.05 -12.02 -18.82
CA PRO A 146 -19.84 -11.97 -19.63
C PRO A 146 -19.89 -10.95 -20.79
N GLU A 147 -21.06 -10.87 -21.47
CA GLU A 147 -21.27 -9.95 -22.59
C GLU A 147 -21.25 -8.47 -22.11
N GLN A 148 -21.85 -8.18 -20.96
CA GLN A 148 -21.80 -6.84 -20.35
C GLN A 148 -20.39 -6.47 -19.97
N ILE A 149 -19.64 -7.41 -19.36
CA ILE A 149 -18.24 -7.19 -18.97
C ILE A 149 -17.41 -6.86 -20.20
N GLU A 150 -17.49 -7.65 -21.27
CA GLU A 150 -16.72 -7.39 -22.50
C GLU A 150 -17.06 -6.05 -23.13
N ALA A 151 -18.34 -5.69 -23.21
CA ALA A 151 -18.77 -4.38 -23.74
C ALA A 151 -18.20 -3.21 -22.93
N GLU A 152 -18.29 -3.27 -21.58
CA GLU A 152 -17.78 -2.23 -20.71
C GLU A 152 -16.24 -2.18 -20.72
N MET A 153 -15.57 -3.32 -20.79
CA MET A 153 -14.10 -3.37 -20.91
C MET A 153 -13.61 -2.78 -22.25
N LEU A 154 -14.39 -2.92 -23.33
CA LEU A 154 -14.07 -2.30 -24.61
C LEU A 154 -14.10 -0.76 -24.50
N GLU A 155 -15.06 -0.20 -23.80
CA GLU A 155 -15.12 1.24 -23.53
C GLU A 155 -14.02 1.69 -22.56
N PHE A 156 -13.77 0.93 -21.48
CA PHE A 156 -12.73 1.24 -20.51
C PHE A 156 -11.34 1.33 -21.14
N LYS A 157 -11.03 0.45 -22.09
CA LYS A 157 -9.74 0.47 -22.82
C LYS A 157 -9.50 1.74 -23.65
N LYS A 158 -10.54 2.49 -23.98
CA LYS A 158 -10.42 3.77 -24.72
C LYS A 158 -10.01 4.93 -23.79
N THR A 159 -10.09 4.75 -22.48
CA THR A 159 -9.80 5.79 -21.50
C THR A 159 -8.28 5.98 -21.36
N PRO A 160 -7.75 7.20 -21.53
CA PRO A 160 -6.34 7.47 -21.31
C PRO A 160 -5.93 7.23 -19.87
N MET A 161 -4.86 6.47 -19.66
CA MET A 161 -4.36 6.16 -18.30
C MET A 161 -3.12 6.99 -17.94
N LYS A 162 -3.26 8.32 -17.91
CA LYS A 162 -2.18 9.24 -17.53
C LYS A 162 -1.63 8.94 -16.13
N THR A 163 -2.47 8.39 -15.26
CA THR A 163 -2.13 7.92 -13.91
C THR A 163 -0.95 6.95 -13.89
N LEU A 164 -0.80 6.07 -14.90
CA LEU A 164 0.30 5.11 -14.95
C LEU A 164 1.66 5.81 -15.10
N LYS A 165 1.73 6.82 -15.96
CA LYS A 165 2.96 7.62 -16.10
C LYS A 165 3.28 8.40 -14.83
N ALA A 166 2.28 8.99 -14.19
CA ALA A 166 2.46 9.68 -12.92
C ALA A 166 2.93 8.72 -11.80
N LEU A 167 2.41 7.48 -11.78
CA LEU A 167 2.85 6.46 -10.83
C LEU A 167 4.32 6.06 -11.08
N GLN A 168 4.77 5.97 -12.33
CA GLN A 168 6.18 5.75 -12.65
C GLN A 168 7.06 6.89 -12.12
N GLN A 169 6.60 8.14 -12.27
CA GLN A 169 7.32 9.32 -11.76
C GLN A 169 7.42 9.32 -10.23
N LEU A 170 6.32 8.98 -9.52
CA LEU A 170 6.35 8.83 -8.07
C LEU A 170 7.37 7.76 -7.63
N ILE A 171 7.37 6.59 -8.27
CA ILE A 171 8.30 5.52 -7.91
C ILE A 171 9.77 5.95 -8.16
N ALA A 172 10.03 6.64 -9.25
CA ALA A 172 11.35 7.20 -9.53
C ALA A 172 11.75 8.25 -8.50
N GLU A 173 10.86 9.18 -8.17
CA GLU A 173 11.06 10.19 -7.12
C GLU A 173 11.43 9.52 -5.77
N VAL A 174 10.63 8.53 -5.34
CA VAL A 174 10.89 7.85 -4.05
C VAL A 174 12.21 7.09 -4.08
N ARG A 175 12.53 6.39 -5.17
CA ARG A 175 13.81 5.71 -5.33
C ARG A 175 14.98 6.67 -5.23
N ASP A 176 14.88 7.84 -5.86
CA ASP A 176 15.95 8.84 -5.91
C ASP A 176 16.13 9.61 -4.57
N ASN A 177 15.20 9.44 -3.61
CA ASN A 177 15.24 10.07 -2.27
C ASN A 177 15.21 9.05 -1.12
N VAL A 178 15.24 7.75 -1.38
CA VAL A 178 15.15 6.72 -0.33
C VAL A 178 16.36 6.72 0.62
N ASP A 179 17.50 7.25 0.21
CA ASP A 179 18.69 7.49 1.01
C ASP A 179 18.50 8.60 2.09
N MET A 180 17.44 9.41 1.97
CA MET A 180 17.06 10.37 3.01
C MET A 180 16.15 9.76 4.09
N VAL A 181 15.91 8.46 4.07
CA VAL A 181 15.12 7.74 5.09
C VAL A 181 16.03 7.31 6.23
N TYR A 182 15.92 7.97 7.37
CA TYR A 182 16.67 7.67 8.62
C TYR A 182 15.85 6.90 9.66
N ALA A 183 14.53 6.85 9.49
CA ALA A 183 13.64 6.12 10.39
C ALA A 183 13.94 4.61 10.38
N PRO A 184 13.77 3.89 11.51
CA PRO A 184 13.83 2.44 11.53
C PRO A 184 12.98 1.83 10.43
N THR A 185 13.56 0.93 9.63
CA THR A 185 12.89 0.41 8.42
C THR A 185 12.93 -1.11 8.34
N PHE A 186 11.76 -1.71 8.17
CA PHE A 186 11.59 -3.12 7.86
C PHE A 186 11.12 -3.29 6.42
N VAL A 187 11.97 -3.91 5.60
CA VAL A 187 11.69 -4.22 4.21
C VAL A 187 11.18 -5.66 4.11
N VAL A 188 10.02 -5.83 3.50
CA VAL A 188 9.35 -7.12 3.33
C VAL A 188 9.18 -7.42 1.84
N GLN A 189 9.56 -8.63 1.42
CA GLN A 189 9.39 -9.04 0.02
C GLN A 189 8.88 -10.47 -0.08
N ALA A 190 7.85 -10.65 -0.90
CA ALA A 190 7.36 -11.96 -1.32
C ALA A 190 8.26 -12.54 -2.42
N ARG A 191 8.67 -13.81 -2.29
CA ARG A 191 9.57 -14.46 -3.25
C ARG A 191 8.93 -14.64 -4.61
N HIS A 192 7.63 -14.95 -4.64
CA HIS A 192 6.86 -15.20 -5.85
C HIS A 192 6.03 -13.97 -6.28
N ASP A 193 6.59 -12.78 -6.09
CA ASP A 193 5.95 -11.53 -6.52
C ASP A 193 5.98 -11.42 -8.05
N GLU A 194 4.81 -11.55 -8.66
CA GLU A 194 4.62 -11.47 -10.10
C GLU A 194 4.41 -10.04 -10.61
N MET A 195 4.09 -9.09 -9.72
CA MET A 195 3.68 -7.74 -10.08
C MET A 195 4.87 -6.78 -10.23
N ILE A 196 5.87 -6.90 -9.34
CA ILE A 196 7.01 -5.99 -9.30
C ILE A 196 8.34 -6.72 -9.57
N ASN A 197 9.41 -5.95 -9.75
CA ASN A 197 10.76 -6.49 -9.69
C ASN A 197 11.15 -6.68 -8.22
N THR A 198 11.33 -7.91 -7.77
CA THR A 198 11.64 -8.26 -6.38
C THR A 198 12.99 -7.71 -5.90
N ASP A 199 13.92 -7.36 -6.81
CA ASP A 199 15.18 -6.69 -6.44
C ASP A 199 14.96 -5.29 -5.84
N SER A 200 13.77 -4.74 -5.99
CA SER A 200 13.34 -3.51 -5.32
C SER A 200 13.58 -3.55 -3.80
N ALA A 201 13.38 -4.71 -3.17
CA ALA A 201 13.61 -4.88 -1.74
C ALA A 201 15.09 -4.68 -1.36
N ASN A 202 16.01 -5.23 -2.15
CA ASN A 202 17.45 -5.03 -1.95
C ASN A 202 17.85 -3.57 -2.16
N ILE A 203 17.27 -2.89 -3.16
CA ILE A 203 17.52 -1.47 -3.40
C ILE A 203 17.08 -0.64 -2.20
N ILE A 204 15.86 -0.84 -1.70
CA ILE A 204 15.37 -0.14 -0.50
C ILE A 204 16.29 -0.40 0.68
N TYR A 205 16.57 -1.67 0.99
CA TYR A 205 17.39 -2.05 2.13
C TYR A 205 18.80 -1.47 2.08
N ASN A 206 19.42 -1.45 0.91
CA ASN A 206 20.77 -0.94 0.76
C ASN A 206 20.83 0.60 0.79
N SER A 207 19.76 1.28 0.31
CA SER A 207 19.75 2.73 0.17
C SER A 207 19.29 3.48 1.41
N VAL A 208 18.35 2.93 2.22
CA VAL A 208 17.93 3.62 3.46
C VAL A 208 19.12 3.81 4.41
N GLU A 209 19.26 5.02 4.96
CA GLU A 209 20.36 5.41 5.87
C GLU A 209 20.04 5.13 7.34
N SER A 210 19.02 4.34 7.62
CA SER A 210 18.66 3.94 8.98
C SER A 210 19.70 2.98 9.57
N ASN A 211 20.12 3.25 10.81
CA ASN A 211 20.96 2.33 11.58
C ASN A 211 20.17 1.12 12.11
N LYS A 212 18.83 1.19 12.11
CA LYS A 212 17.92 0.11 12.50
C LYS A 212 17.14 -0.32 11.27
N LYS A 213 17.72 -1.16 10.43
CA LYS A 213 17.06 -1.69 9.23
C LYS A 213 17.14 -3.21 9.15
N GLN A 214 16.08 -3.81 8.66
CA GLN A 214 16.00 -5.26 8.43
C GLN A 214 15.27 -5.58 7.13
N ILE A 215 15.55 -6.73 6.56
CA ILE A 215 14.88 -7.25 5.36
C ILE A 215 14.48 -8.71 5.62
N LYS A 216 13.27 -9.09 5.20
CA LYS A 216 12.81 -10.47 5.24
C LYS A 216 12.11 -10.85 3.93
N TRP A 217 12.44 -12.04 3.45
CA TRP A 217 11.83 -12.67 2.29
C TRP A 217 10.83 -13.74 2.76
N TYR A 218 9.68 -13.77 2.12
CA TYR A 218 8.61 -14.73 2.38
C TYR A 218 8.53 -15.69 1.18
N GLU A 219 8.98 -16.91 1.41
CA GLU A 219 9.31 -17.88 0.34
C GLU A 219 8.07 -18.45 -0.36
N ASP A 220 6.89 -18.48 0.31
CA ASP A 220 5.66 -19.08 -0.20
C ASP A 220 4.56 -18.04 -0.53
N SER A 221 4.93 -16.76 -0.58
CA SER A 221 3.99 -15.66 -0.76
C SER A 221 4.13 -14.97 -2.11
N THR A 222 3.02 -14.37 -2.55
CA THR A 222 2.87 -13.54 -3.75
C THR A 222 2.72 -12.06 -3.40
N HIS A 223 2.47 -11.19 -4.39
CA HIS A 223 2.47 -9.73 -4.23
C HIS A 223 1.59 -9.21 -3.09
N VAL A 224 0.36 -9.71 -2.95
CA VAL A 224 -0.58 -9.26 -1.89
C VAL A 224 -0.33 -10.04 -0.61
N ILE A 225 0.89 -9.97 -0.10
CA ILE A 225 1.40 -10.74 1.03
C ILE A 225 0.53 -10.62 2.30
N THR A 226 -0.15 -9.49 2.49
CA THR A 226 -1.05 -9.24 3.63
C THR A 226 -2.28 -10.16 3.68
N LEU A 227 -2.61 -10.82 2.57
CA LEU A 227 -3.75 -11.74 2.42
C LEU A 227 -3.32 -13.16 2.06
N ASP A 228 -2.02 -13.41 1.90
CA ASP A 228 -1.47 -14.68 1.43
C ASP A 228 -1.18 -15.68 2.56
N LYS A 229 -0.57 -16.81 2.22
CA LYS A 229 -0.35 -17.97 3.10
C LYS A 229 0.47 -17.65 4.34
N GLN A 230 1.49 -16.80 4.20
CA GLN A 230 2.38 -16.42 5.29
C GLN A 230 1.93 -15.13 6.02
N ARG A 231 0.70 -14.66 5.84
CA ARG A 231 0.20 -13.45 6.48
C ARG A 231 0.30 -13.47 8.01
N ASP A 232 0.09 -14.62 8.63
CA ASP A 232 0.11 -14.72 10.10
C ASP A 232 1.55 -14.56 10.62
N GLU A 233 2.54 -15.14 9.95
CA GLU A 233 3.96 -14.91 10.17
C GLU A 233 4.33 -13.44 9.94
N LEU A 234 3.86 -12.86 8.83
CA LEU A 234 4.05 -11.44 8.52
C LEU A 234 3.51 -10.52 9.62
N HIS A 235 2.31 -10.81 10.14
CA HIS A 235 1.72 -10.01 11.22
C HIS A 235 2.57 -10.04 12.48
N GLU A 236 3.12 -11.20 12.84
CA GLU A 236 4.01 -11.36 13.97
C GLU A 236 5.34 -10.62 13.78
N ASP A 237 5.95 -10.74 12.61
CA ASP A 237 7.19 -10.04 12.29
C ASP A 237 7.03 -8.51 12.32
N ILE A 238 5.92 -7.99 11.77
CA ILE A 238 5.62 -6.55 11.83
C ILE A 238 5.41 -6.11 13.28
N TYR A 239 4.68 -6.88 14.08
CA TYR A 239 4.51 -6.58 15.49
C TYR A 239 5.86 -6.55 16.22
N ASN A 240 6.70 -7.57 16.03
CA ASN A 240 8.03 -7.65 16.63
C ASN A 240 8.94 -6.49 16.23
N PHE A 241 8.84 -6.02 14.98
CA PHE A 241 9.55 -4.82 14.54
C PHE A 241 9.02 -3.55 15.26
N LEU A 242 7.70 -3.39 15.34
CA LEU A 242 7.08 -2.25 16.01
C LEU A 242 7.42 -2.18 17.50
N GLU A 243 7.56 -3.32 18.20
CA GLU A 243 7.97 -3.37 19.60
C GLU A 243 9.43 -2.91 19.86
N GLN A 244 10.26 -2.84 18.81
CA GLN A 244 11.64 -2.36 18.88
C GLN A 244 11.76 -0.85 18.68
N LEU A 245 10.67 -0.16 18.38
CA LEU A 245 10.65 1.29 18.16
C LEU A 245 10.61 2.06 19.50
N ASP A 246 11.12 3.27 19.47
CA ASP A 246 11.13 4.16 20.63
C ASP A 246 9.80 4.94 20.74
N TRP A 247 8.76 4.27 21.23
CA TRP A 247 7.41 4.84 21.39
C TRP A 247 7.32 5.90 22.47
#